data_ef72d32ad11882ce0fa151970c28d074
#
_entry.id   ef72d32ad11882ce0fa151970c28d074
#
_cell.length_a   1.000
_cell.length_b   1.000
_cell.length_c   1.000
_cell.angle_alpha   90.00
_cell.angle_beta   90.00
_cell.angle_gamma   90.00
#
_symmetry.space_group_name_H-M   'P 1'
#
loop_
_entity.id
_entity.type
_entity.pdbx_description
1 polymer ?
#
loop_
_entity_poly.entity_id
_entity_poly.type
_entity_poly.pdbx_seq_one_letter_code
_entity_poly.pdbx_strand_id
1 'polypeptide(L)'
;LRAFVGEIRFKNADIPIYLYGETRTSRHIPNDVLRELHGFIHMHEDTPEFIARNIKREANAYLDSLPPPFFRALTHYAADGSYSWHCPGHSGGVAFLKSPVGQMFHQFFGENMLRADVCNAVEELGQLLDHTGPVAASERNAARIFNADHLFFVTNGTSTSNKIVWHSTVAPDDIVVVDRNCHKSILHS
;
A
#
# COMPACT_ATOMS: atom_id res chain seq x y z
N LEU A 1 -11.83 -4.13 -30.63
CA LEU A 1 -10.82 -3.51 -29.80
C LEU A 1 -11.45 -2.78 -28.60
N ARG A 2 -12.40 -1.83 -28.81
CA ARG A 2 -13.06 -1.07 -27.72
C ARG A 2 -13.66 -1.99 -26.65
N ALA A 3 -14.46 -2.99 -27.04
CA ALA A 3 -15.08 -3.92 -26.10
C ALA A 3 -14.02 -4.70 -25.29
N PHE A 4 -12.95 -5.14 -25.93
CA PHE A 4 -11.87 -5.87 -25.28
C PHE A 4 -11.09 -5.00 -24.28
N VAL A 5 -10.74 -3.77 -24.67
CA VAL A 5 -10.07 -2.82 -23.75
C VAL A 5 -11.00 -2.47 -22.59
N GLY A 6 -12.29 -2.26 -22.85
CA GLY A 6 -13.28 -2.01 -21.78
C GLY A 6 -13.43 -3.18 -20.81
N GLU A 7 -13.36 -4.42 -21.28
CA GLU A 7 -13.37 -5.59 -20.39
C GLU A 7 -12.13 -5.68 -19.50
N ILE A 8 -10.95 -5.36 -20.04
CA ILE A 8 -9.72 -5.30 -19.26
C ILE A 8 -9.85 -4.22 -18.18
N ARG A 9 -10.31 -3.01 -18.53
CA ARG A 9 -10.48 -1.90 -17.59
C ARG A 9 -11.50 -2.17 -16.51
N PHE A 10 -12.56 -2.89 -16.84
CA PHE A 10 -13.56 -3.33 -15.87
C PHE A 10 -12.96 -4.27 -14.80
N LYS A 11 -12.07 -5.17 -15.21
CA LYS A 11 -11.39 -6.11 -14.30
C LYS A 11 -10.22 -5.47 -13.55
N ASN A 12 -9.50 -4.58 -14.22
CA ASN A 12 -8.33 -3.90 -13.66
C ASN A 12 -8.15 -2.54 -14.33
N ALA A 13 -8.47 -1.48 -13.59
CA ALA A 13 -8.44 -0.11 -14.11
C ALA A 13 -7.02 0.39 -14.44
N ASP A 14 -6.01 -0.10 -13.73
CA ASP A 14 -4.67 0.50 -13.71
C ASP A 14 -3.61 -0.32 -14.48
N ILE A 15 -3.94 -1.55 -14.92
CA ILE A 15 -2.98 -2.40 -15.62
C ILE A 15 -2.48 -1.72 -16.91
N PRO A 16 -1.16 -1.69 -17.17
CA PRO A 16 -0.62 -1.16 -18.42
C PRO A 16 -1.10 -1.97 -19.64
N ILE A 17 -1.69 -1.29 -20.62
CA ILE A 17 -2.15 -1.90 -21.86
C ILE A 17 -1.32 -1.36 -23.03
N TYR A 18 -0.74 -2.26 -23.81
CA TYR A 18 -0.03 -1.95 -25.03
C TYR A 18 -0.71 -2.60 -26.22
N LEU A 19 -0.73 -1.90 -27.32
CA LEU A 19 -1.06 -2.49 -28.61
C LEU A 19 0.21 -2.71 -29.42
N TYR A 20 0.25 -3.80 -30.16
CA TYR A 20 1.34 -4.16 -31.05
C TYR A 20 0.79 -4.29 -32.48
N GLY A 21 1.44 -3.62 -33.43
CA GLY A 21 1.00 -3.69 -34.82
C GLY A 21 1.80 -2.77 -35.75
N GLU A 22 1.37 -2.73 -37.01
CA GLU A 22 1.94 -1.84 -38.00
C GLU A 22 1.52 -0.38 -37.77
N THR A 23 2.39 0.58 -38.09
CA THR A 23 2.13 2.01 -37.96
C THR A 23 0.88 2.47 -38.70
N ARG A 24 0.55 1.84 -39.83
CA ARG A 24 -0.71 2.15 -40.56
C ARG A 24 -1.95 1.85 -39.73
N THR A 25 -1.90 0.81 -38.90
CA THR A 25 -3.01 0.38 -38.05
C THR A 25 -3.27 1.37 -36.92
N SER A 26 -2.22 2.00 -36.39
CA SER A 26 -2.35 2.97 -35.28
C SER A 26 -3.21 4.17 -35.65
N ARG A 27 -3.20 4.60 -36.91
CA ARG A 27 -3.99 5.74 -37.42
C ARG A 27 -5.50 5.51 -37.39
N HIS A 28 -5.95 4.27 -37.32
CA HIS A 28 -7.36 3.90 -37.31
C HIS A 28 -7.90 3.56 -35.93
N ILE A 29 -7.09 3.72 -34.88
CA ILE A 29 -7.52 3.47 -33.51
C ILE A 29 -8.35 4.67 -33.03
N PRO A 30 -9.58 4.44 -32.54
CA PRO A 30 -10.41 5.51 -32.00
C PRO A 30 -9.74 6.22 -30.82
N ASN A 31 -9.92 7.54 -30.70
CA ASN A 31 -9.30 8.37 -29.66
C ASN A 31 -9.67 7.94 -28.24
N ASP A 32 -10.87 7.43 -28.02
CA ASP A 32 -11.32 6.90 -26.74
C ASP A 32 -10.53 5.65 -26.32
N VAL A 33 -10.19 4.79 -27.29
CA VAL A 33 -9.34 3.61 -27.03
C VAL A 33 -7.89 4.04 -26.81
N LEU A 34 -7.37 5.01 -27.58
CA LEU A 34 -6.00 5.51 -27.40
C LEU A 34 -5.74 6.05 -26.00
N ARG A 35 -6.73 6.68 -25.38
CA ARG A 35 -6.62 7.21 -24.00
C ARG A 35 -6.46 6.13 -22.94
N GLU A 36 -6.90 4.91 -23.24
CA GLU A 36 -6.81 3.76 -22.34
C GLU A 36 -5.49 3.00 -22.48
N LEU A 37 -4.68 3.34 -23.49
CA LEU A 37 -3.43 2.65 -23.77
C LEU A 37 -2.25 3.37 -23.14
N HIS A 38 -1.28 2.60 -22.66
CA HIS A 38 0.01 3.08 -22.19
C HIS A 38 1.01 3.25 -23.34
N GLY A 39 0.77 2.59 -24.46
CA GLY A 39 1.57 2.76 -25.65
C GLY A 39 1.15 1.89 -26.83
N PHE A 40 1.68 2.23 -27.98
CA PHE A 40 1.62 1.44 -29.20
C PHE A 40 3.03 1.03 -29.59
N ILE A 41 3.24 -0.26 -29.82
CA ILE A 41 4.52 -0.83 -30.21
C ILE A 41 4.49 -1.02 -31.73
N HIS A 42 5.36 -0.32 -32.42
CA HIS A 42 5.47 -0.37 -33.89
C HIS A 42 6.31 -1.56 -34.30
N MET A 43 5.71 -2.48 -35.07
CA MET A 43 6.26 -3.81 -35.39
C MET A 43 7.66 -3.78 -36.05
N HIS A 44 7.98 -2.75 -36.82
CA HIS A 44 9.23 -2.66 -37.60
C HIS A 44 10.05 -1.39 -37.32
N GLU A 45 9.61 -0.54 -36.41
CA GLU A 45 10.24 0.77 -36.16
C GLU A 45 10.98 0.81 -34.82
N ASP A 46 10.48 0.09 -33.81
CA ASP A 46 11.08 0.05 -32.48
C ASP A 46 12.05 -1.11 -32.32
N THR A 47 13.17 -0.87 -31.64
CA THR A 47 14.11 -1.95 -31.31
C THR A 47 13.59 -2.79 -30.14
N PRO A 48 13.87 -4.12 -30.10
CA PRO A 48 13.46 -4.98 -28.99
C PRO A 48 13.91 -4.46 -27.61
N GLU A 49 15.09 -3.89 -27.54
CA GLU A 49 15.67 -3.35 -26.30
C GLU A 49 14.89 -2.11 -25.82
N PHE A 50 14.48 -1.23 -26.75
CA PHE A 50 13.67 -0.07 -26.40
C PHE A 50 12.30 -0.48 -25.91
N ILE A 51 11.63 -1.41 -26.61
CA ILE A 51 10.33 -1.97 -26.22
C ILE A 51 10.42 -2.60 -24.84
N ALA A 52 11.39 -3.50 -24.62
CA ALA A 52 11.57 -4.19 -23.35
C ALA A 52 11.80 -3.22 -22.18
N ARG A 53 12.59 -2.16 -22.39
CA ARG A 53 12.87 -1.13 -21.39
C ARG A 53 11.59 -0.38 -21.01
N ASN A 54 10.79 0.02 -21.98
CA ASN A 54 9.56 0.76 -21.75
C ASN A 54 8.52 -0.10 -21.02
N ILE A 55 8.29 -1.33 -21.50
CA ILE A 55 7.36 -2.26 -20.85
C ILE A 55 7.80 -2.54 -19.41
N LYS A 56 9.09 -2.80 -19.18
CA LYS A 56 9.62 -3.05 -17.85
C LYS A 56 9.42 -1.86 -16.91
N ARG A 57 9.65 -0.63 -17.40
CA ARG A 57 9.44 0.58 -16.61
C ARG A 57 7.98 0.71 -16.15
N GLU A 58 7.04 0.59 -17.07
CA GLU A 58 5.62 0.73 -16.77
C GLU A 58 5.11 -0.45 -15.91
N ALA A 59 5.58 -1.67 -16.17
CA ALA A 59 5.26 -2.82 -15.35
C ALA A 59 5.76 -2.66 -13.91
N ASN A 60 6.98 -2.16 -13.71
CA ASN A 60 7.50 -1.87 -12.39
C ASN A 60 6.70 -0.76 -11.70
N ALA A 61 6.40 0.34 -12.40
CA ALA A 61 5.57 1.42 -11.85
C ALA A 61 4.18 0.92 -11.43
N TYR A 62 3.57 0.05 -12.23
CA TYR A 62 2.30 -0.59 -11.88
C TYR A 62 2.44 -1.49 -10.63
N LEU A 63 3.43 -2.36 -10.59
CA LEU A 63 3.67 -3.24 -9.44
C LEU A 63 3.95 -2.44 -8.16
N ASP A 64 4.72 -1.34 -8.27
CA ASP A 64 4.98 -0.44 -7.15
C ASP A 64 3.73 0.33 -6.69
N SER A 65 2.72 0.47 -7.54
CA SER A 65 1.45 1.11 -7.18
C SER A 65 0.47 0.18 -6.44
N LEU A 66 0.62 -1.15 -6.58
CA LEU A 66 -0.30 -2.13 -6.00
C LEU A 66 -0.27 -2.18 -4.47
N PRO A 67 0.90 -2.12 -3.79
CA PRO A 67 0.92 -2.16 -2.35
C PRO A 67 0.25 -0.92 -1.72
N PRO A 68 -0.47 -1.09 -0.59
CA PRO A 68 -0.95 0.06 0.17
C PRO A 68 0.19 1.02 0.53
N PRO A 69 -0.07 2.34 0.60
CA PRO A 69 1.00 3.35 0.72
C PRO A 69 1.97 3.13 1.88
N PHE A 70 1.47 2.76 3.07
CA PHE A 70 2.32 2.46 4.21
C PHE A 70 3.15 1.20 4.01
N PHE A 71 2.55 0.13 3.50
CA PHE A 71 3.27 -1.12 3.24
C PHE A 71 4.37 -0.92 2.18
N ARG A 72 4.09 -0.15 1.13
CA ARG A 72 5.09 0.22 0.14
C ARG A 72 6.26 0.98 0.76
N ALA A 73 5.97 2.00 1.57
CA ALA A 73 7.02 2.76 2.26
C ALA A 73 7.85 1.86 3.19
N LEU A 74 7.21 0.96 3.93
CA LEU A 74 7.88 0.01 4.82
C LEU A 74 8.79 -0.96 4.07
N THR A 75 8.33 -1.49 2.93
CA THR A 75 9.15 -2.40 2.10
C THR A 75 10.34 -1.69 1.48
N HIS A 76 10.18 -0.44 1.05
CA HIS A 76 11.30 0.37 0.55
C HIS A 76 12.30 0.68 1.67
N TYR A 77 11.83 1.10 2.83
CA TYR A 77 12.67 1.33 4.01
C TYR A 77 13.48 0.08 4.39
N ALA A 78 12.84 -1.09 4.45
CA ALA A 78 13.51 -2.35 4.72
C ALA A 78 14.57 -2.73 3.67
N ALA A 79 14.30 -2.44 2.38
CA ALA A 79 15.19 -2.74 1.28
C ALA A 79 16.38 -1.76 1.16
N ASP A 80 16.20 -0.50 1.55
CA ASP A 80 17.22 0.55 1.45
C ASP A 80 18.44 0.29 2.36
N GLY A 81 18.28 -0.51 3.41
CA GLY A 81 19.37 -0.91 4.29
C GLY A 81 19.95 0.21 5.12
N SER A 82 19.22 1.30 5.31
CA SER A 82 19.62 2.43 6.15
C SER A 82 19.92 2.00 7.58
N TYR A 83 20.89 2.68 8.21
CA TYR A 83 21.19 2.43 9.63
C TYR A 83 20.02 2.83 10.52
N SER A 84 19.57 1.87 11.34
CA SER A 84 18.51 2.10 12.31
C SER A 84 19.07 2.73 13.58
N TRP A 85 18.79 4.01 13.81
CA TRP A 85 19.13 4.76 15.04
C TRP A 85 17.96 4.86 16.02
N HIS A 86 16.90 4.13 15.78
CA HIS A 86 15.68 4.09 16.58
C HIS A 86 15.48 2.70 17.20
N CYS A 87 14.48 2.57 18.07
CA CYS A 87 14.00 1.26 18.53
C CYS A 87 13.38 0.45 17.38
N PRO A 88 13.44 -0.89 17.43
CA PRO A 88 14.03 -1.72 18.48
C PRO A 88 15.57 -1.84 18.38
N GLY A 89 16.21 -2.15 19.52
CA GLY A 89 17.68 -2.18 19.64
C GLY A 89 18.39 -3.32 18.89
N HIS A 90 17.66 -4.21 18.24
CA HIS A 90 18.28 -5.23 17.38
C HIS A 90 18.79 -4.69 16.04
N SER A 91 18.49 -3.42 15.71
CA SER A 91 19.00 -2.71 14.54
C SER A 91 18.85 -3.50 13.25
N GLY A 92 17.59 -3.75 12.82
CA GLY A 92 17.29 -4.55 11.62
C GLY A 92 17.70 -6.02 11.72
N GLY A 93 17.86 -6.54 12.94
CA GLY A 93 18.20 -7.95 13.18
C GLY A 93 19.69 -8.23 13.36
N VAL A 94 20.56 -7.25 13.12
CA VAL A 94 22.04 -7.44 13.24
C VAL A 94 22.47 -7.92 14.62
N ALA A 95 21.79 -7.47 15.70
CA ALA A 95 22.10 -7.90 17.05
C ALA A 95 21.91 -9.43 17.25
N PHE A 96 20.98 -10.05 16.56
CA PHE A 96 20.74 -11.50 16.66
C PHE A 96 21.87 -12.33 16.05
N LEU A 97 22.60 -11.80 15.07
CA LEU A 97 23.70 -12.54 14.41
C LEU A 97 24.91 -12.80 15.32
N LYS A 98 24.94 -12.19 16.52
CA LYS A 98 26.05 -12.30 17.48
C LYS A 98 26.06 -13.60 18.27
N SER A 99 25.02 -14.43 18.21
CA SER A 99 24.96 -15.69 18.92
C SER A 99 24.31 -16.80 18.09
N PRO A 100 24.62 -18.09 18.34
CA PRO A 100 24.01 -19.17 17.58
C PRO A 100 22.48 -19.20 17.70
N VAL A 101 21.92 -18.96 18.86
CA VAL A 101 20.46 -18.89 19.08
C VAL A 101 19.86 -17.69 18.33
N GLY A 102 20.52 -16.55 18.34
CA GLY A 102 20.11 -15.38 17.58
C GLY A 102 20.17 -15.61 16.07
N GLN A 103 21.16 -16.35 15.58
CA GLN A 103 21.22 -16.72 14.16
C GLN A 103 20.03 -17.62 13.76
N MET A 104 19.64 -18.57 14.59
CA MET A 104 18.43 -19.38 14.36
C MET A 104 17.17 -18.52 14.29
N PHE A 105 17.04 -17.54 15.20
CA PHE A 105 15.93 -16.59 15.21
C PHE A 105 15.92 -15.74 13.92
N HIS A 106 17.06 -15.18 13.56
CA HIS A 106 17.22 -14.39 12.34
C HIS A 106 16.88 -15.21 11.08
N GLN A 107 17.34 -16.45 11.01
CA GLN A 107 17.05 -17.35 9.90
C GLN A 107 15.55 -17.68 9.81
N PHE A 108 14.87 -17.86 10.95
CA PHE A 108 13.46 -18.17 11.01
C PHE A 108 12.59 -17.01 10.54
N PHE A 109 12.83 -15.80 11.03
CA PHE A 109 12.02 -14.63 10.67
C PHE A 109 12.43 -13.97 9.35
N GLY A 110 13.66 -14.11 8.97
CA GLY A 110 14.24 -13.48 7.78
C GLY A 110 14.59 -12.00 7.96
N GLU A 111 15.49 -11.52 7.14
CA GLU A 111 16.04 -10.16 7.22
C GLU A 111 14.97 -9.09 7.04
N ASN A 112 14.09 -9.25 6.04
CA ASN A 112 13.06 -8.25 5.75
C ASN A 112 12.08 -8.04 6.90
N MET A 113 11.70 -9.12 7.60
CA MET A 113 10.82 -9.02 8.76
C MET A 113 11.48 -8.23 9.89
N LEU A 114 12.76 -8.48 10.15
CA LEU A 114 13.51 -7.82 11.21
C LEU A 114 13.85 -6.35 10.86
N ARG A 115 14.07 -6.04 9.57
CA ARG A 115 14.24 -4.66 9.09
C ARG A 115 12.93 -3.88 9.09
N ALA A 116 11.80 -4.54 8.92
CA ALA A 116 10.47 -3.93 8.96
C ALA A 116 9.97 -3.71 10.40
N ASP A 117 10.66 -4.25 11.41
CA ASP A 117 10.35 -3.97 12.82
C ASP A 117 10.97 -2.62 13.22
N VAL A 118 10.17 -1.58 13.12
CA VAL A 118 10.57 -0.18 13.28
C VAL A 118 9.65 0.52 14.27
N CYS A 119 10.14 1.57 14.91
CA CYS A 119 9.30 2.42 15.75
C CYS A 119 8.61 3.52 14.90
N ASN A 120 7.61 4.16 15.50
CA ASN A 120 6.87 5.26 14.88
C ASN A 120 7.66 6.59 14.76
N ALA A 121 8.94 6.60 15.13
CA ALA A 121 9.82 7.75 14.99
C ALA A 121 10.57 7.80 13.65
N VAL A 122 10.34 6.81 12.78
CA VAL A 122 10.93 6.80 11.43
C VAL A 122 10.17 7.78 10.56
N GLU A 123 10.82 8.89 10.21
CA GLU A 123 10.21 10.02 9.49
C GLU A 123 9.69 9.61 8.12
N GLU A 124 10.40 8.74 7.42
CA GLU A 124 10.04 8.22 6.08
C GLU A 124 8.72 7.45 6.08
N LEU A 125 8.30 6.92 7.22
CA LEU A 125 7.04 6.18 7.36
C LEU A 125 5.86 7.09 7.73
N GLY A 126 6.12 8.35 8.04
CA GLY A 126 5.11 9.31 8.46
C GLY A 126 4.74 9.19 9.94
N GLN A 127 3.85 10.05 10.38
CA GLN A 127 3.45 10.15 11.78
C GLN A 127 1.97 9.81 11.94
N LEU A 128 1.68 8.86 12.84
CA LEU A 128 0.31 8.45 13.12
C LEU A 128 -0.47 9.54 13.88
N LEU A 129 0.17 10.24 14.82
CA LEU A 129 -0.46 11.30 15.61
C LEU A 129 -0.82 12.52 14.76
N ASP A 130 0.07 12.91 13.86
CA ASP A 130 -0.08 14.10 13.02
C ASP A 130 -0.73 13.79 11.67
N HIS A 131 -1.05 12.55 11.40
CA HIS A 131 -1.64 12.09 10.14
C HIS A 131 -0.84 12.58 8.92
N THR A 132 0.48 12.30 8.89
CA THR A 132 1.38 12.75 7.82
C THR A 132 2.01 11.60 7.06
N GLY A 133 2.60 11.90 5.89
CA GLY A 133 3.37 10.97 5.08
C GLY A 133 2.60 9.72 4.61
N PRO A 134 3.26 8.56 4.55
CA PRO A 134 2.65 7.29 4.15
C PRO A 134 1.47 6.84 5.01
N VAL A 135 1.45 7.18 6.31
CA VAL A 135 0.30 6.93 7.19
C VAL A 135 -0.94 7.64 6.67
N ALA A 136 -0.85 8.96 6.48
CA ALA A 136 -1.97 9.75 5.95
C ALA A 136 -2.41 9.29 4.55
N ALA A 137 -1.47 8.90 3.69
CA ALA A 137 -1.78 8.35 2.38
C ALA A 137 -2.57 7.04 2.49
N SER A 138 -2.22 6.19 3.46
CA SER A 138 -2.93 4.93 3.72
C SER A 138 -4.32 5.17 4.30
N GLU A 139 -4.49 6.14 5.20
CA GLU A 139 -5.80 6.53 5.74
C GLU A 139 -6.72 7.02 4.62
N ARG A 140 -6.25 7.88 3.73
CA ARG A 140 -7.01 8.33 2.55
C ARG A 140 -7.37 7.19 1.61
N ASN A 141 -6.43 6.28 1.36
CA ASN A 141 -6.69 5.10 0.52
C ASN A 141 -7.75 4.18 1.15
N ALA A 142 -7.66 3.93 2.44
CA ALA A 142 -8.63 3.12 3.16
C ALA A 142 -10.01 3.82 3.21
N ALA A 143 -10.07 5.13 3.46
CA ALA A 143 -11.31 5.91 3.43
C ALA A 143 -12.01 5.78 2.07
N ARG A 144 -11.27 5.88 0.97
CA ARG A 144 -11.80 5.66 -0.39
C ARG A 144 -12.37 4.25 -0.58
N ILE A 145 -11.67 3.22 -0.09
CA ILE A 145 -12.11 1.82 -0.22
C ILE A 145 -13.41 1.56 0.56
N PHE A 146 -13.50 2.12 1.77
CA PHE A 146 -14.68 1.98 2.62
C PHE A 146 -15.78 3.00 2.34
N ASN A 147 -15.59 3.87 1.33
CA ASN A 147 -16.51 4.95 0.98
C ASN A 147 -16.85 5.83 2.21
N ALA A 148 -15.84 6.20 2.97
CA ALA A 148 -15.93 7.07 4.14
C ALA A 148 -15.24 8.40 3.85
N ASP A 149 -15.71 9.48 4.50
CA ASP A 149 -15.08 10.80 4.39
C ASP A 149 -13.69 10.81 5.02
N HIS A 150 -13.55 10.14 6.17
CA HIS A 150 -12.31 9.99 6.91
C HIS A 150 -12.18 8.58 7.47
N LEU A 151 -10.95 8.12 7.60
CA LEU A 151 -10.59 6.88 8.28
C LEU A 151 -9.32 7.12 9.11
N PHE A 152 -9.31 6.63 10.33
CA PHE A 152 -8.19 6.74 11.25
C PHE A 152 -7.70 5.37 11.68
N PHE A 153 -6.41 5.14 11.64
CA PHE A 153 -5.82 3.91 12.16
C PHE A 153 -5.70 3.97 13.68
N VAL A 154 -6.24 2.95 14.35
CA VAL A 154 -6.13 2.80 15.80
C VAL A 154 -5.24 1.60 16.09
N THR A 155 -4.02 1.86 16.57
CA THR A 155 -3.00 0.83 16.82
C THR A 155 -3.14 0.14 18.18
N ASN A 156 -3.93 0.69 19.09
CA ASN A 156 -4.10 0.18 20.44
C ASN A 156 -5.33 -0.76 20.60
N GLY A 157 -5.67 -1.44 19.51
CA GLY A 157 -6.73 -2.46 19.46
C GLY A 157 -8.15 -1.91 19.34
N THR A 158 -9.07 -2.77 18.94
CA THR A 158 -10.48 -2.46 18.70
C THR A 158 -11.20 -1.90 19.94
N SER A 159 -10.78 -2.29 21.14
CA SER A 159 -11.33 -1.71 22.38
C SER A 159 -11.09 -0.21 22.48
N THR A 160 -9.94 0.27 21.99
CA THR A 160 -9.67 1.70 21.90
C THR A 160 -10.51 2.37 20.82
N SER A 161 -10.72 1.71 19.68
CA SER A 161 -11.65 2.22 18.66
C SER A 161 -13.05 2.42 19.23
N ASN A 162 -13.56 1.46 20.00
CA ASN A 162 -14.86 1.59 20.66
C ASN A 162 -14.90 2.78 21.61
N LYS A 163 -13.85 2.97 22.43
CA LYS A 163 -13.76 4.14 23.33
C LYS A 163 -13.76 5.46 22.57
N ILE A 164 -13.02 5.55 21.47
CA ILE A 164 -12.97 6.75 20.64
C ILE A 164 -14.38 7.08 20.12
N VAL A 165 -15.10 6.08 19.60
CA VAL A 165 -16.48 6.26 19.11
C VAL A 165 -17.40 6.75 20.25
N TRP A 166 -17.36 6.09 21.41
CA TRP A 166 -18.17 6.48 22.56
C TRP A 166 -17.89 7.93 22.98
N HIS A 167 -16.63 8.26 23.23
CA HIS A 167 -16.25 9.60 23.69
C HIS A 167 -16.50 10.72 22.67
N SER A 168 -16.61 10.39 21.39
CA SER A 168 -16.87 11.37 20.34
C SER A 168 -18.35 11.55 20.01
N THR A 169 -19.20 10.56 20.32
CA THR A 169 -20.60 10.55 19.86
C THR A 169 -21.64 10.52 20.98
N VAL A 170 -21.24 10.18 22.22
CA VAL A 170 -22.17 9.99 23.36
C VAL A 170 -21.89 11.05 24.43
N ALA A 171 -22.93 11.75 24.83
CA ALA A 171 -22.93 12.74 25.93
C ALA A 171 -23.60 12.17 27.19
N PRO A 172 -23.34 12.79 28.37
CA PRO A 172 -24.11 12.45 29.58
C PRO A 172 -25.60 12.51 29.32
N ASP A 173 -26.34 11.54 29.87
CA ASP A 173 -27.82 11.37 29.72
C ASP A 173 -28.28 10.82 28.35
N ASP A 174 -27.39 10.52 27.42
CA ASP A 174 -27.74 9.85 26.19
C ASP A 174 -28.12 8.37 26.44
N ILE A 175 -29.05 7.86 25.64
CA ILE A 175 -29.43 6.45 25.67
C ILE A 175 -28.81 5.74 24.49
N VAL A 176 -28.01 4.72 24.77
CA VAL A 176 -27.35 3.91 23.74
C VAL A 176 -27.95 2.50 23.72
N VAL A 177 -28.40 2.08 22.55
CA VAL A 177 -28.90 0.72 22.31
C VAL A 177 -27.79 -0.16 21.79
N VAL A 178 -27.51 -1.24 22.49
CA VAL A 178 -26.44 -2.20 22.12
C VAL A 178 -26.99 -3.62 22.04
N ASP A 179 -26.38 -4.46 21.23
CA ASP A 179 -26.67 -5.89 21.18
C ASP A 179 -26.26 -6.57 22.50
N ARG A 180 -27.06 -7.52 22.97
CA ARG A 180 -26.76 -8.31 24.18
C ARG A 180 -25.43 -9.05 24.08
N ASN A 181 -25.02 -9.45 22.86
CA ASN A 181 -23.79 -10.18 22.61
C ASN A 181 -22.59 -9.25 22.25
N CYS A 182 -22.74 -7.93 22.48
CA CYS A 182 -21.66 -6.99 22.21
C CYS A 182 -20.41 -7.32 23.06
N HIS A 183 -19.25 -6.97 22.52
CA HIS A 183 -17.99 -7.13 23.25
C HIS A 183 -17.97 -6.24 24.50
N LYS A 184 -17.39 -6.74 25.59
CA LYS A 184 -17.32 -6.03 26.88
C LYS A 184 -16.73 -4.62 26.80
N SER A 185 -15.87 -4.32 25.80
CA SER A 185 -15.34 -2.96 25.61
C SER A 185 -16.41 -1.92 25.28
N ILE A 186 -17.56 -2.32 24.78
CA ILE A 186 -18.70 -1.43 24.56
C ILE A 186 -19.29 -0.99 25.89
N LEU A 187 -19.36 -1.90 26.88
CA LEU A 187 -19.91 -1.63 28.19
C LEU A 187 -18.94 -0.90 29.14
N HIS A 188 -17.63 -0.91 28.79
CA HIS A 188 -16.56 -0.30 29.60
C HIS A 188 -15.97 0.98 28.96
N SER A 189 -16.61 1.47 27.93
CA SER A 189 -16.14 2.66 27.18
C SER A 189 -16.64 3.97 27.76
#